data_14be427206d227e187c3b59398868c02
#
_entry.id   14be427206d227e187c3b59398868c02
#
_cell.length_a   1.000
_cell.length_b   1.000
_cell.length_c   1.000
_cell.angle_alpha   90.00
_cell.angle_beta   90.00
_cell.angle_gamma   90.00
#
_symmetry.space_group_name_H-M   'P 1'
#
loop_
_entity.id
_entity.type
_entity.pdbx_description
1 polymer ?
#
loop_
_entity_poly.entity_id
_entity_poly.type
_entity_poly.pdbx_seq_one_letter_code
_entity_poly.pdbx_strand_id
1 'polypeptide(L)'
;SAKGSAACYLHVDNSGKTVVVANYSTGSVASLPVKEDGSLGEPASFVQHVGSSVNPARQKEPHAHCIVVSPDNKYAFSADLGLDQILCYKLDSKQGKITPNDPAFAKAPAGAGPRHLTFHPNGKKVYVINELLNSVILFSYDSEKGLLKEEQTISTLPNDFKGTSYCADLKITPDGKYLYGTNRGHDSIACYSIGADGKLTLISIEPSLGKGPQNLAITSNNGWLLCANMPGKNVAVFRIDPKTGRIKPAGEPVAMPSPSCIMLVE
;
A
#
# COMPACT_ATOMS: atom_id res chain seq x y z
N SER A 1 1.08 16.84 15.80
CA SER A 1 0.58 17.19 14.45
C SER A 1 1.51 16.64 13.39
N ALA A 2 0.98 16.06 12.30
CA ALA A 2 1.77 15.62 11.14
C ALA A 2 2.12 16.77 10.15
N LYS A 3 1.83 18.02 10.53
CA LYS A 3 2.03 19.27 9.76
C LYS A 3 1.32 19.32 8.40
N GLY A 4 0.62 18.25 7.99
CA GLY A 4 -0.14 18.16 6.76
C GLY A 4 -1.64 17.94 7.00
N SER A 5 -2.40 17.80 5.91
CA SER A 5 -3.85 17.62 5.92
C SER A 5 -4.24 16.26 5.31
N ALA A 6 -5.31 15.66 5.84
CA ALA A 6 -5.79 14.33 5.48
C ALA A 6 -4.69 13.27 5.61
N ALA A 7 -4.12 13.11 6.80
CA ALA A 7 -3.22 12.01 7.11
C ALA A 7 -3.97 10.68 6.86
N CYS A 8 -3.51 9.90 5.87
CA CYS A 8 -4.23 8.72 5.39
C CYS A 8 -3.45 7.40 5.56
N TYR A 9 -2.16 7.48 5.88
CA TYR A 9 -1.34 6.32 6.11
C TYR A 9 -0.24 6.61 7.12
N LEU A 10 0.05 5.65 7.96
CA LEU A 10 1.17 5.69 8.89
C LEU A 10 1.88 4.34 8.94
N HIS A 11 3.17 4.36 9.25
CA HIS A 11 3.97 3.17 9.50
C HIS A 11 4.93 3.44 10.64
N VAL A 12 5.13 2.44 11.49
CA VAL A 12 6.13 2.49 12.57
C VAL A 12 7.40 1.80 12.07
N ASP A 13 8.53 2.43 12.29
CA ASP A 13 9.82 1.82 11.94
C ASP A 13 10.10 0.56 12.77
N ASN A 14 10.99 -0.31 12.30
CA ASN A 14 11.25 -1.60 12.93
C ASN A 14 11.86 -1.50 14.36
N SER A 15 12.34 -0.33 14.75
CA SER A 15 12.81 -0.07 16.11
C SER A 15 11.69 0.36 17.07
N GLY A 16 10.50 0.66 16.56
CA GLY A 16 9.37 1.22 17.32
C GLY A 16 9.57 2.67 17.75
N LYS A 17 10.61 3.36 17.24
CA LYS A 17 10.99 4.70 17.71
C LYS A 17 10.61 5.83 16.77
N THR A 18 10.16 5.52 15.56
CA THR A 18 9.78 6.52 14.56
C THR A 18 8.47 6.14 13.88
N VAL A 19 7.52 7.06 13.86
CA VAL A 19 6.31 6.97 13.03
C VAL A 19 6.52 7.83 11.80
N VAL A 20 6.30 7.27 10.62
CA VAL A 20 6.23 8.03 9.35
C VAL A 20 4.77 8.14 8.92
N VAL A 21 4.39 9.29 8.37
CA VAL A 21 2.99 9.64 8.02
C VAL A 21 2.94 10.20 6.62
N ALA A 22 1.97 9.76 5.83
CA ALA A 22 1.61 10.35 4.54
C ALA A 22 0.33 11.18 4.67
N ASN A 23 0.37 12.41 4.17
CA ASN A 23 -0.73 13.38 4.18
C ASN A 23 -1.24 13.56 2.74
N TYR A 24 -2.43 13.05 2.46
CA TYR A 24 -2.98 13.00 1.10
C TYR A 24 -3.28 14.39 0.53
N SER A 25 -4.06 15.20 1.26
CA SER A 25 -4.55 16.49 0.71
C SER A 25 -3.45 17.54 0.54
N THR A 26 -2.38 17.48 1.34
CA THR A 26 -1.24 18.38 1.18
C THR A 26 -0.12 17.80 0.35
N GLY A 27 -0.18 16.50 -0.02
CA GLY A 27 0.88 15.84 -0.77
C GLY A 27 2.22 15.93 -0.04
N SER A 28 2.26 15.52 1.22
CA SER A 28 3.46 15.66 2.06
C SER A 28 3.66 14.43 2.95
N VAL A 29 4.87 14.27 3.45
CA VAL A 29 5.20 13.25 4.44
C VAL A 29 5.86 13.85 5.67
N ALA A 30 5.68 13.21 6.81
CA ALA A 30 6.32 13.61 8.06
C ALA A 30 6.89 12.38 8.78
N SER A 31 7.91 12.63 9.61
CA SER A 31 8.39 11.63 10.58
C SER A 31 8.32 12.20 11.99
N LEU A 32 7.87 11.38 12.94
CA LEU A 32 7.67 11.74 14.32
C LEU A 32 8.38 10.73 15.24
N PRO A 33 9.22 11.17 16.18
CA PRO A 33 9.79 10.28 17.16
C PRO A 33 8.72 9.76 18.14
N VAL A 34 8.82 8.51 18.53
CA VAL A 34 8.05 7.90 19.63
C VAL A 34 8.83 8.07 20.91
N LYS A 35 8.22 8.68 21.94
CA LYS A 35 8.80 8.89 23.26
C LYS A 35 8.73 7.61 24.09
N GLU A 36 9.42 7.59 25.23
CA GLU A 36 9.45 6.46 26.16
C GLU A 36 8.06 6.08 26.70
N ASP A 37 7.16 7.05 26.85
CA ASP A 37 5.79 6.86 27.27
C ASP A 37 4.83 6.41 26.13
N GLY A 38 5.36 6.17 24.90
CA GLY A 38 4.60 5.81 23.70
C GLY A 38 3.92 7.00 23.00
N SER A 39 3.99 8.20 23.54
CA SER A 39 3.45 9.39 22.87
C SER A 39 4.34 9.85 21.72
N LEU A 40 3.74 10.55 20.74
CA LEU A 40 4.49 11.11 19.62
C LEU A 40 5.12 12.46 20.01
N GLY A 41 6.37 12.63 19.62
CA GLY A 41 7.06 13.93 19.70
C GLY A 41 6.63 14.89 18.59
N GLU A 42 7.26 16.08 18.57
CA GLU A 42 7.16 16.99 17.42
C GLU A 42 7.79 16.35 16.19
N PRO A 43 7.28 16.67 14.98
CA PRO A 43 7.85 16.14 13.75
C PRO A 43 9.34 16.46 13.62
N ALA A 44 10.15 15.41 13.48
CA ALA A 44 11.58 15.52 13.22
C ALA A 44 11.89 15.86 11.76
N SER A 45 10.96 15.50 10.86
CA SER A 45 11.01 15.90 9.45
C SER A 45 9.61 16.17 8.91
N PHE A 46 9.53 17.11 7.97
CA PHE A 46 8.37 17.35 7.11
C PHE A 46 8.90 17.59 5.70
N VAL A 47 8.39 16.86 4.72
CA VAL A 47 8.78 17.01 3.31
C VAL A 47 7.52 17.25 2.49
N GLN A 48 7.46 18.42 1.85
CA GLN A 48 6.43 18.76 0.87
C GLN A 48 6.83 18.18 -0.48
N HIS A 49 5.97 17.35 -1.08
CA HIS A 49 6.13 16.93 -2.46
C HIS A 49 5.74 18.05 -3.42
N VAL A 50 6.34 18.08 -4.60
CA VAL A 50 6.12 19.14 -5.61
C VAL A 50 6.02 18.50 -6.99
N GLY A 51 5.07 18.97 -7.80
CA GLY A 51 4.86 18.55 -9.16
C GLY A 51 3.42 18.16 -9.45
N SER A 52 3.23 17.48 -10.57
CA SER A 52 1.93 17.01 -11.08
C SER A 52 2.15 15.86 -12.05
N SER A 53 1.07 15.23 -12.53
CA SER A 53 1.12 14.25 -13.60
C SER A 53 -0.01 14.44 -14.61
N VAL A 54 -0.25 13.43 -15.46
CA VAL A 54 -1.03 13.56 -16.70
C VAL A 54 -2.55 13.64 -16.53
N ASN A 55 -3.08 13.19 -15.40
CA ASN A 55 -4.52 13.22 -15.15
C ASN A 55 -4.97 14.56 -14.56
N PRO A 56 -5.66 15.43 -15.35
CA PRO A 56 -5.98 16.79 -14.89
C PRO A 56 -7.04 16.83 -13.80
N ALA A 57 -7.77 15.74 -13.57
CA ALA A 57 -8.78 15.65 -12.52
C ALA A 57 -8.24 15.14 -11.18
N ARG A 58 -7.15 14.36 -11.22
CA ARG A 58 -6.66 13.63 -10.05
C ARG A 58 -5.19 13.87 -9.73
N GLN A 59 -4.41 14.51 -10.63
CA GLN A 59 -2.96 14.63 -10.53
C GLN A 59 -2.46 16.06 -10.82
N LYS A 60 -3.26 17.10 -10.49
CA LYS A 60 -2.83 18.51 -10.58
C LYS A 60 -1.78 18.88 -9.55
N GLU A 61 -1.72 18.15 -8.46
CA GLU A 61 -0.88 18.37 -7.31
C GLU A 61 -0.48 17.03 -6.66
N PRO A 62 0.53 17.00 -5.78
CA PRO A 62 0.91 15.78 -5.08
C PRO A 62 -0.19 15.27 -4.15
N HIS A 63 -0.26 13.95 -4.03
CA HIS A 63 -1.15 13.23 -3.11
C HIS A 63 -0.41 12.03 -2.52
N ALA A 64 0.38 12.28 -1.45
CA ALA A 64 1.07 11.20 -0.74
C ALA A 64 0.06 10.28 -0.07
N HIS A 65 -0.08 9.05 -0.59
CA HIS A 65 -1.14 8.14 -0.15
C HIS A 65 -0.66 7.03 0.79
N CYS A 66 0.61 6.73 0.76
CA CYS A 66 1.23 5.70 1.58
C CYS A 66 2.67 6.07 1.90
N ILE A 67 3.18 5.66 3.05
CA ILE A 67 4.59 5.66 3.36
C ILE A 67 4.93 4.42 4.20
N VAL A 68 5.95 3.65 3.79
CA VAL A 68 6.38 2.40 4.44
C VAL A 68 7.88 2.41 4.63
N VAL A 69 8.34 2.00 5.80
CA VAL A 69 9.75 1.81 6.10
C VAL A 69 10.22 0.46 5.54
N SER A 70 11.42 0.42 4.98
CA SER A 70 12.02 -0.80 4.44
C SER A 70 12.33 -1.83 5.55
N PRO A 71 12.33 -3.13 5.24
CA PRO A 71 12.59 -4.18 6.24
C PRO A 71 13.94 -4.06 6.95
N ASP A 72 14.94 -3.48 6.30
CA ASP A 72 16.27 -3.21 6.85
C ASP A 72 16.36 -1.92 7.66
N ASN A 73 15.26 -1.19 7.80
CA ASN A 73 15.14 0.06 8.56
C ASN A 73 16.04 1.21 8.06
N LYS A 74 16.52 1.14 6.82
CA LYS A 74 17.42 2.15 6.25
C LYS A 74 16.69 3.23 5.45
N TYR A 75 15.53 2.88 4.87
CA TYR A 75 14.80 3.76 3.96
C TYR A 75 13.30 3.79 4.26
N ALA A 76 12.63 4.84 3.80
CA ALA A 76 11.18 4.92 3.73
C ALA A 76 10.75 5.25 2.29
N PHE A 77 9.65 4.64 1.84
CA PHE A 77 9.10 4.80 0.50
C PHE A 77 7.69 5.34 0.57
N SER A 78 7.42 6.45 -0.13
CA SER A 78 6.10 7.06 -0.22
C SER A 78 5.53 6.94 -1.62
N ALA A 79 4.38 6.28 -1.76
CA ALA A 79 3.62 6.29 -3.00
C ALA A 79 2.84 7.59 -3.10
N ASP A 80 3.08 8.37 -4.16
CA ASP A 80 2.36 9.61 -4.43
C ASP A 80 1.51 9.48 -5.69
N LEU A 81 0.20 9.47 -5.48
CA LEU A 81 -0.81 9.31 -6.53
C LEU A 81 -0.77 10.47 -7.54
N GLY A 82 -0.53 11.68 -7.05
CA GLY A 82 -0.54 12.88 -7.88
C GLY A 82 0.67 13.03 -8.78
N LEU A 83 1.78 12.37 -8.45
CA LEU A 83 3.05 12.51 -9.15
C LEU A 83 3.40 11.32 -10.05
N ASP A 84 2.71 10.18 -9.94
CA ASP A 84 3.13 8.90 -10.51
C ASP A 84 4.56 8.51 -10.07
N GLN A 85 4.85 8.71 -8.77
CA GLN A 85 6.16 8.46 -8.20
C GLN A 85 6.07 7.66 -6.90
N ILE A 86 7.11 6.88 -6.67
CA ILE A 86 7.41 6.28 -5.36
C ILE A 86 8.66 7.00 -4.84
N LEU A 87 8.45 7.98 -3.96
CA LEU A 87 9.54 8.77 -3.39
C LEU A 87 10.31 7.94 -2.37
N CYS A 88 11.63 8.09 -2.38
CA CYS A 88 12.53 7.38 -1.47
C CYS A 88 13.24 8.35 -0.53
N TYR A 89 13.29 7.97 0.75
CA TYR A 89 13.94 8.72 1.82
C TYR A 89 14.92 7.83 2.57
N LYS A 90 16.06 8.37 2.93
CA LYS A 90 16.95 7.79 3.95
C LYS A 90 16.31 7.98 5.31
N LEU A 91 16.29 6.94 6.14
CA LEU A 91 15.77 6.98 7.50
C LEU A 91 16.94 6.98 8.50
N ASP A 92 17.03 8.04 9.30
CA ASP A 92 17.83 8.05 10.54
C ASP A 92 16.92 7.71 11.71
N SER A 93 16.85 6.43 12.07
CA SER A 93 16.00 5.94 13.16
C SER A 93 16.43 6.43 14.54
N LYS A 94 17.70 6.88 14.71
CA LYS A 94 18.17 7.45 15.98
C LYS A 94 17.62 8.85 16.22
N GLN A 95 17.53 9.64 15.15
CA GLN A 95 16.99 11.00 15.21
C GLN A 95 15.50 11.09 14.83
N GLY A 96 14.91 9.97 14.37
CA GLY A 96 13.55 9.92 13.83
C GLY A 96 13.36 10.76 12.56
N LYS A 97 14.43 10.96 11.77
CA LYS A 97 14.43 11.84 10.59
C LYS A 97 14.38 11.06 9.29
N ILE A 98 13.68 11.63 8.31
CA ILE A 98 13.74 11.21 6.92
C ILE A 98 14.30 12.34 6.06
N THR A 99 15.14 11.99 5.09
CA THR A 99 15.73 12.92 4.12
C THR A 99 15.64 12.33 2.72
N PRO A 100 15.38 13.12 1.66
CA PRO A 100 15.33 12.60 0.31
C PRO A 100 16.59 11.77 -0.04
N ASN A 101 16.39 10.64 -0.71
CA ASN A 101 17.47 9.82 -1.26
C ASN A 101 18.00 10.44 -2.57
N ASP A 102 19.04 9.83 -3.15
CA ASP A 102 19.53 10.13 -4.49
C ASP A 102 19.74 8.82 -5.26
N PRO A 103 18.97 8.60 -6.35
CA PRO A 103 17.81 9.39 -6.82
C PRO A 103 16.66 9.40 -5.81
N ALA A 104 15.87 10.51 -5.85
CA ALA A 104 14.83 10.77 -4.86
C ALA A 104 13.57 9.93 -5.06
N PHE A 105 13.37 9.29 -6.21
CA PHE A 105 12.16 8.51 -6.52
C PHE A 105 12.38 7.48 -7.62
N ALA A 106 11.49 6.48 -7.65
CA ALA A 106 11.21 5.64 -8.80
C ALA A 106 9.90 6.10 -9.48
N LYS A 107 9.83 5.96 -10.82
CA LYS A 107 8.62 6.33 -11.60
C LYS A 107 7.66 5.14 -11.70
N ALA A 108 6.37 5.44 -11.65
CA ALA A 108 5.30 4.59 -12.15
C ALA A 108 4.90 5.04 -13.57
N PRO A 109 4.17 4.23 -14.36
CA PRO A 109 3.61 4.65 -15.62
C PRO A 109 2.74 5.91 -15.48
N ALA A 110 2.78 6.79 -16.49
CA ALA A 110 2.01 8.03 -16.47
C ALA A 110 0.51 7.75 -16.32
N GLY A 111 -0.16 8.41 -15.37
CA GLY A 111 -1.55 8.18 -15.03
C GLY A 111 -1.81 6.99 -14.12
N ALA A 112 -0.79 6.31 -13.63
CA ALA A 112 -0.96 5.12 -12.78
C ALA A 112 -1.60 5.42 -11.43
N GLY A 113 -1.21 6.50 -10.79
CA GLY A 113 -1.66 6.88 -9.46
C GLY A 113 -1.27 5.86 -8.39
N PRO A 114 0.04 5.71 -8.07
CA PRO A 114 0.48 4.79 -7.02
C PRO A 114 -0.17 5.15 -5.69
N ARG A 115 -0.71 4.12 -5.01
CA ARG A 115 -1.54 4.34 -3.83
C ARG A 115 -0.95 3.70 -2.57
N HIS A 116 -0.90 2.40 -2.51
CA HIS A 116 -0.31 1.64 -1.40
C HIS A 116 0.85 0.78 -1.90
N LEU A 117 1.78 0.48 -1.02
CA LEU A 117 2.90 -0.40 -1.30
C LEU A 117 3.15 -1.38 -0.14
N THR A 118 3.73 -2.52 -0.46
CA THR A 118 4.17 -3.50 0.54
C THR A 118 5.47 -4.16 0.09
N PHE A 119 6.32 -4.48 1.05
CA PHE A 119 7.50 -5.31 0.81
C PHE A 119 7.14 -6.79 0.82
N HIS A 120 7.80 -7.57 -0.03
CA HIS A 120 7.84 -9.01 0.13
C HIS A 120 8.57 -9.38 1.43
N PRO A 121 8.16 -10.43 2.18
CA PRO A 121 8.81 -10.83 3.44
C PRO A 121 10.33 -11.10 3.33
N ASN A 122 10.82 -11.47 2.12
CA ASN A 122 12.26 -11.64 1.90
C ASN A 122 13.06 -10.32 1.82
N GLY A 123 12.39 -9.17 1.88
CA GLY A 123 13.00 -7.85 1.85
C GLY A 123 13.61 -7.41 0.51
N LYS A 124 13.41 -8.16 -0.59
CA LYS A 124 14.07 -7.88 -1.89
C LYS A 124 13.15 -7.33 -2.96
N LYS A 125 11.84 -7.37 -2.75
CA LYS A 125 10.82 -6.96 -3.71
C LYS A 125 9.81 -6.03 -3.05
N VAL A 126 9.27 -5.11 -3.85
CA VAL A 126 8.22 -4.16 -3.46
C VAL A 126 7.08 -4.25 -4.48
N TYR A 127 5.87 -4.34 -3.99
CA TYR A 127 4.65 -4.29 -4.80
C TYR A 127 3.92 -2.99 -4.53
N VAL A 128 3.53 -2.30 -5.59
CA VAL A 128 2.79 -1.03 -5.53
C VAL A 128 1.49 -1.18 -6.28
N ILE A 129 0.36 -0.92 -5.63
CA ILE A 129 -0.94 -0.91 -6.29
C ILE A 129 -1.27 0.50 -6.78
N ASN A 130 -1.70 0.60 -8.04
CA ASN A 130 -2.01 1.86 -8.70
C ASN A 130 -3.52 2.08 -8.75
N GLU A 131 -4.00 3.17 -8.14
CA GLU A 131 -5.41 3.48 -8.04
C GLU A 131 -6.05 3.71 -9.42
N LEU A 132 -5.41 4.53 -10.28
CA LEU A 132 -6.03 5.06 -11.49
C LEU A 132 -5.94 4.10 -12.68
N LEU A 133 -4.86 3.32 -12.80
CA LEU A 133 -4.69 2.34 -13.89
C LEU A 133 -5.07 0.90 -13.51
N ASN A 134 -5.56 0.67 -12.28
CA ASN A 134 -5.98 -0.65 -11.83
C ASN A 134 -4.93 -1.73 -12.10
N SER A 135 -3.73 -1.53 -11.58
CA SER A 135 -2.58 -2.41 -11.79
C SER A 135 -1.72 -2.54 -10.54
N VAL A 136 -0.89 -3.57 -10.51
CA VAL A 136 0.18 -3.73 -9.53
C VAL A 136 1.51 -3.68 -10.26
N ILE A 137 2.46 -2.88 -9.74
CA ILE A 137 3.84 -2.85 -10.20
C ILE A 137 4.70 -3.64 -9.21
N LEU A 138 5.55 -4.51 -9.72
CA LEU A 138 6.64 -5.15 -9.00
C LEU A 138 7.93 -4.38 -9.24
N PHE A 139 8.62 -4.05 -8.15
CA PHE A 139 9.98 -3.53 -8.18
C PHE A 139 10.94 -4.48 -7.47
N SER A 140 12.17 -4.59 -7.97
CA SER A 140 13.30 -5.04 -7.15
C SER A 140 13.79 -3.90 -6.27
N TYR A 141 14.23 -4.23 -5.06
CA TYR A 141 14.75 -3.30 -4.07
C TYR A 141 16.24 -3.52 -3.85
N ASP A 142 17.04 -2.48 -4.08
CA ASP A 142 18.46 -2.41 -3.72
C ASP A 142 18.60 -1.82 -2.31
N SER A 143 18.86 -2.65 -1.33
CA SER A 143 18.98 -2.27 0.09
C SER A 143 20.25 -1.46 0.42
N GLU A 144 21.25 -1.43 -0.46
CA GLU A 144 22.45 -0.63 -0.25
C GLU A 144 22.26 0.82 -0.70
N LYS A 145 21.46 1.02 -1.74
CA LYS A 145 21.24 2.34 -2.34
C LYS A 145 19.85 2.91 -2.12
N GLY A 146 18.89 2.11 -1.62
CA GLY A 146 17.50 2.51 -1.49
C GLY A 146 16.80 2.71 -2.83
N LEU A 147 17.14 1.90 -3.84
CA LEU A 147 16.62 2.04 -5.19
C LEU A 147 15.55 1.01 -5.50
N LEU A 148 14.56 1.43 -6.28
CA LEU A 148 13.52 0.57 -6.86
C LEU A 148 13.72 0.49 -8.38
N LYS A 149 13.72 -0.73 -8.93
CA LYS A 149 13.76 -0.98 -10.38
C LYS A 149 12.54 -1.81 -10.77
N GLU A 150 11.73 -1.28 -11.68
CA GLU A 150 10.53 -1.97 -12.19
C GLU A 150 10.90 -3.27 -12.90
N GLU A 151 10.13 -4.34 -12.62
CA GLU A 151 10.30 -5.68 -13.21
C GLU A 151 9.03 -6.21 -13.88
N GLN A 152 7.84 -5.75 -13.42
CA GLN A 152 6.55 -6.19 -13.96
C GLN A 152 5.47 -5.17 -13.65
N THR A 153 4.52 -5.02 -14.58
CA THR A 153 3.21 -4.40 -14.31
C THR A 153 2.12 -5.36 -14.75
N ILE A 154 1.12 -5.60 -13.89
CA ILE A 154 0.02 -6.54 -14.13
C ILE A 154 -1.34 -5.91 -13.74
N SER A 155 -2.39 -6.17 -14.54
CA SER A 155 -3.76 -5.69 -14.28
C SER A 155 -4.37 -6.36 -13.04
N THR A 156 -5.23 -5.61 -12.32
CA THR A 156 -6.10 -6.14 -11.24
C THR A 156 -7.51 -6.45 -11.71
N LEU A 157 -7.84 -6.10 -12.96
CA LEU A 157 -9.17 -6.25 -13.55
C LEU A 157 -9.19 -7.30 -14.66
N PRO A 158 -10.36 -7.91 -14.94
CA PRO A 158 -10.55 -8.70 -16.14
C PRO A 158 -10.32 -7.87 -17.41
N ASN A 159 -9.79 -8.49 -18.47
CA ASN A 159 -9.49 -7.81 -19.73
C ASN A 159 -10.73 -7.24 -20.44
N ASP A 160 -11.91 -7.79 -20.20
CA ASP A 160 -13.19 -7.41 -20.78
C ASP A 160 -13.97 -6.39 -19.94
N PHE A 161 -13.50 -6.03 -18.75
CA PHE A 161 -14.16 -5.03 -17.92
C PHE A 161 -14.11 -3.63 -18.57
N LYS A 162 -15.29 -2.99 -18.69
CA LYS A 162 -15.43 -1.66 -19.31
C LYS A 162 -15.94 -0.57 -18.36
N GLY A 163 -16.13 -0.90 -17.08
CA GLY A 163 -16.61 0.04 -16.08
C GLY A 163 -15.52 0.94 -15.51
N THR A 164 -15.90 1.79 -14.57
CA THR A 164 -14.97 2.58 -13.77
C THR A 164 -14.57 1.80 -12.51
N SER A 165 -13.29 1.69 -12.28
CA SER A 165 -12.73 1.05 -11.08
C SER A 165 -11.48 1.76 -10.61
N TYR A 166 -11.24 1.70 -9.30
CA TYR A 166 -10.08 2.29 -8.64
C TYR A 166 -9.53 1.30 -7.61
N CYS A 167 -8.27 0.93 -7.72
CA CYS A 167 -7.66 0.11 -6.68
C CYS A 167 -7.59 0.84 -5.34
N ALA A 168 -7.54 0.09 -4.24
CA ALA A 168 -7.36 0.68 -2.92
C ALA A 168 -6.17 0.08 -2.15
N ASP A 169 -6.23 -1.15 -1.76
CA ASP A 169 -5.22 -1.76 -0.90
C ASP A 169 -4.63 -3.03 -1.49
N LEU A 170 -3.44 -3.38 -1.05
CA LEU A 170 -2.82 -4.66 -1.34
C LEU A 170 -2.22 -5.25 -0.07
N LYS A 171 -2.28 -6.58 0.04
CA LYS A 171 -1.62 -7.34 1.12
C LYS A 171 -0.96 -8.58 0.56
N ILE A 172 0.17 -8.93 1.16
CA ILE A 172 0.91 -10.14 0.88
C ILE A 172 0.76 -11.10 2.05
N THR A 173 0.67 -12.39 1.78
CA THR A 173 0.67 -13.40 2.86
C THR A 173 1.99 -13.38 3.61
N PRO A 174 2.01 -13.61 4.96
CA PRO A 174 3.23 -13.69 5.75
C PRO A 174 4.30 -14.65 5.21
N ASP A 175 3.90 -15.73 4.53
CA ASP A 175 4.82 -16.68 3.89
C ASP A 175 5.32 -16.22 2.49
N GLY A 176 4.84 -15.08 1.99
CA GLY A 176 5.26 -14.47 0.73
C GLY A 176 4.75 -15.16 -0.54
N LYS A 177 3.80 -16.10 -0.44
CA LYS A 177 3.37 -16.89 -1.62
C LYS A 177 2.26 -16.25 -2.43
N TYR A 178 1.43 -15.40 -1.81
CA TYR A 178 0.24 -14.83 -2.44
C TYR A 178 0.13 -13.34 -2.16
N LEU A 179 -0.41 -12.60 -3.13
CA LEU A 179 -0.74 -11.19 -3.01
C LEU A 179 -2.20 -10.98 -3.41
N TYR A 180 -2.89 -10.11 -2.67
CA TYR A 180 -4.28 -9.73 -2.90
C TYR A 180 -4.37 -8.22 -3.07
N GLY A 181 -5.16 -7.76 -4.07
CA GLY A 181 -5.38 -6.35 -4.35
C GLY A 181 -6.87 -6.05 -4.54
N THR A 182 -7.35 -4.91 -4.04
CA THR A 182 -8.78 -4.54 -4.10
C THR A 182 -9.10 -3.60 -5.25
N ASN A 183 -10.29 -3.75 -5.85
CA ASN A 183 -10.85 -2.94 -6.91
C ASN A 183 -12.19 -2.34 -6.47
N ARG A 184 -12.23 -1.04 -6.20
CA ARG A 184 -13.47 -0.29 -5.87
C ARG A 184 -14.19 0.11 -7.16
N GLY A 185 -15.45 -0.23 -7.28
CA GLY A 185 -16.27 -0.04 -8.48
C GLY A 185 -16.47 -1.34 -9.25
N HIS A 186 -15.43 -2.15 -9.48
CA HIS A 186 -15.57 -3.57 -9.83
C HIS A 186 -15.97 -4.42 -8.62
N ASP A 187 -15.68 -3.91 -7.41
CA ASP A 187 -16.03 -4.51 -6.12
C ASP A 187 -15.49 -5.94 -5.97
N SER A 188 -14.20 -6.09 -6.23
CA SER A 188 -13.51 -7.38 -6.23
C SER A 188 -12.15 -7.35 -5.56
N ILE A 189 -11.61 -8.55 -5.37
CA ILE A 189 -10.26 -8.83 -4.89
C ILE A 189 -9.51 -9.61 -5.96
N ALA A 190 -8.46 -9.04 -6.52
CA ALA A 190 -7.55 -9.75 -7.43
C ALA A 190 -6.57 -10.60 -6.60
N CYS A 191 -6.46 -11.88 -6.93
CA CYS A 191 -5.64 -12.87 -6.23
C CYS A 191 -4.48 -13.28 -7.12
N TYR A 192 -3.25 -13.19 -6.62
CA TYR A 192 -2.04 -13.55 -7.37
C TYR A 192 -1.19 -14.55 -6.59
N SER A 193 -0.54 -15.46 -7.33
CA SER A 193 0.62 -16.20 -6.83
C SER A 193 1.90 -15.41 -7.09
N ILE A 194 2.88 -15.57 -6.21
CA ILE A 194 4.20 -14.96 -6.30
C ILE A 194 5.21 -16.05 -6.67
N GLY A 195 5.87 -15.88 -7.83
CA GLY A 195 6.93 -16.78 -8.27
C GLY A 195 8.23 -16.61 -7.47
N ALA A 196 9.17 -17.52 -7.64
CA ALA A 196 10.48 -17.45 -6.98
C ALA A 196 11.28 -16.19 -7.36
N ASP A 197 11.01 -15.62 -8.54
CA ASP A 197 11.57 -14.35 -9.02
C ASP A 197 10.81 -13.11 -8.49
N GLY A 198 9.70 -13.33 -7.76
CA GLY A 198 8.82 -12.29 -7.25
C GLY A 198 7.70 -11.88 -8.22
N LYS A 199 7.68 -12.40 -9.45
CA LYS A 199 6.65 -12.03 -10.42
C LYS A 199 5.28 -12.57 -10.03
N LEU A 200 4.27 -11.76 -10.34
CA LEU A 200 2.87 -12.07 -10.09
C LEU A 200 2.26 -12.83 -11.26
N THR A 201 1.48 -13.87 -10.92
CA THR A 201 0.59 -14.56 -11.86
C THR A 201 -0.82 -14.50 -11.30
N LEU A 202 -1.78 -13.99 -12.10
CA LEU A 202 -3.18 -13.90 -11.69
C LEU A 202 -3.78 -15.29 -11.49
N ILE A 203 -4.35 -15.55 -10.33
CA ILE A 203 -5.05 -16.78 -9.97
C ILE A 203 -6.54 -16.64 -10.28
N SER A 204 -7.15 -15.56 -9.77
CA SER A 204 -8.58 -15.28 -9.90
C SER A 204 -8.88 -13.84 -9.51
N ILE A 205 -10.08 -13.39 -9.84
CA ILE A 205 -10.66 -12.13 -9.36
C ILE A 205 -11.99 -12.50 -8.72
N GLU A 206 -12.08 -12.32 -7.39
CA GLU A 206 -13.22 -12.78 -6.59
C GLU A 206 -14.06 -11.57 -6.11
N PRO A 207 -15.39 -11.69 -6.00
CA PRO A 207 -16.23 -10.65 -5.41
C PRO A 207 -15.79 -10.30 -3.99
N SER A 208 -15.75 -9.01 -3.65
CA SER A 208 -15.41 -8.55 -2.29
C SER A 208 -16.56 -8.72 -1.28
N LEU A 209 -17.73 -9.18 -1.73
CA LEU A 209 -18.98 -9.34 -0.94
C LEU A 209 -19.49 -8.04 -0.32
N GLY A 210 -19.16 -6.92 -0.92
CA GLY A 210 -19.61 -5.57 -0.55
C GLY A 210 -19.15 -4.54 -1.56
N LYS A 211 -19.58 -3.29 -1.37
CA LYS A 211 -19.20 -2.19 -2.26
C LYS A 211 -17.97 -1.46 -1.74
N GLY A 212 -17.07 -1.11 -2.66
CA GLY A 212 -15.90 -0.29 -2.40
C GLY A 212 -14.92 -0.90 -1.40
N PRO A 213 -14.32 -2.07 -1.72
CA PRO A 213 -13.31 -2.70 -0.87
C PRO A 213 -12.10 -1.77 -0.67
N GLN A 214 -12.00 -1.22 0.55
CA GLN A 214 -11.07 -0.14 0.89
C GLN A 214 -9.77 -0.64 1.50
N ASN A 215 -9.82 -1.72 2.28
CA ASN A 215 -8.67 -2.23 3.02
C ASN A 215 -8.76 -3.73 3.21
N LEU A 216 -7.61 -4.39 3.26
CA LEU A 216 -7.44 -5.81 3.52
C LEU A 216 -6.60 -6.03 4.79
N ALA A 217 -6.87 -7.14 5.48
CA ALA A 217 -5.97 -7.68 6.49
C ALA A 217 -5.84 -9.20 6.31
N ILE A 218 -4.65 -9.74 6.56
CA ILE A 218 -4.35 -11.18 6.50
C ILE A 218 -3.84 -11.62 7.87
N THR A 219 -4.35 -12.74 8.38
CA THR A 219 -3.89 -13.30 9.65
C THR A 219 -2.47 -13.86 9.54
N SER A 220 -1.71 -13.83 10.65
CA SER A 220 -0.32 -14.29 10.72
C SER A 220 -0.13 -15.75 10.30
N ASN A 221 -1.14 -16.58 10.48
CA ASN A 221 -1.14 -17.99 10.06
C ASN A 221 -1.48 -18.22 8.57
N ASN A 222 -1.56 -17.15 7.74
CA ASN A 222 -1.95 -17.17 6.32
C ASN A 222 -3.39 -17.74 6.05
N GLY A 223 -4.18 -17.96 7.09
CA GLY A 223 -5.45 -18.71 6.94
C GLY A 223 -6.65 -17.87 6.51
N TRP A 224 -6.61 -16.57 6.80
CA TRP A 224 -7.78 -15.70 6.63
C TRP A 224 -7.43 -14.37 6.00
N LEU A 225 -8.32 -13.91 5.13
CA LEU A 225 -8.33 -12.57 4.55
C LEU A 225 -9.61 -11.85 4.97
N LEU A 226 -9.47 -10.67 5.53
CA LEU A 226 -10.57 -9.78 5.88
C LEU A 226 -10.60 -8.61 4.90
N CYS A 227 -11.79 -8.24 4.43
CA CYS A 227 -11.99 -7.15 3.49
C CYS A 227 -12.98 -6.12 4.05
N ALA A 228 -12.52 -4.90 4.27
CA ALA A 228 -13.37 -3.77 4.67
C ALA A 228 -14.01 -3.12 3.44
N ASN A 229 -15.31 -3.27 3.29
CA ASN A 229 -16.11 -2.66 2.23
C ASN A 229 -16.73 -1.36 2.75
N MET A 230 -16.03 -0.22 2.61
CA MET A 230 -16.38 1.03 3.29
C MET A 230 -17.75 1.58 2.88
N PRO A 231 -18.07 1.82 1.61
CA PRO A 231 -19.42 2.20 1.19
C PRO A 231 -20.44 1.06 1.35
N GLY A 232 -19.98 -0.19 1.26
CA GLY A 232 -20.81 -1.40 1.48
C GLY A 232 -21.20 -1.63 2.93
N LYS A 233 -20.60 -0.91 3.88
CA LYS A 233 -20.89 -0.97 5.32
C LYS A 233 -20.79 -2.38 5.89
N ASN A 234 -19.80 -3.15 5.47
CA ASN A 234 -19.55 -4.49 5.98
C ASN A 234 -18.07 -4.87 5.96
N VAL A 235 -17.74 -5.89 6.72
CA VAL A 235 -16.46 -6.60 6.64
C VAL A 235 -16.76 -8.03 6.19
N ALA A 236 -16.17 -8.43 5.08
CA ALA A 236 -16.22 -9.79 4.57
C ALA A 236 -14.99 -10.58 5.03
N VAL A 237 -15.18 -11.86 5.35
CA VAL A 237 -14.12 -12.76 5.78
C VAL A 237 -14.01 -13.90 4.78
N PHE A 238 -12.77 -14.18 4.37
CA PHE A 238 -12.47 -15.26 3.42
C PHE A 238 -11.45 -16.22 4.02
N ARG A 239 -11.60 -17.50 3.70
CA ARG A 239 -10.56 -18.50 3.94
C ARG A 239 -9.60 -18.51 2.75
N ILE A 240 -8.31 -18.47 3.01
CA ILE A 240 -7.25 -18.63 2.01
C ILE A 240 -6.94 -20.13 1.88
N ASP A 241 -6.96 -20.66 0.65
CA ASP A 241 -6.46 -21.99 0.35
C ASP A 241 -4.93 -21.94 0.29
N PRO A 242 -4.20 -22.62 1.20
CA PRO A 242 -2.75 -22.53 1.30
C PRO A 242 -1.99 -23.14 0.11
N LYS A 243 -2.66 -23.96 -0.71
CA LYS A 243 -2.05 -24.59 -1.89
C LYS A 243 -2.22 -23.78 -3.16
N THR A 244 -3.31 -23.04 -3.27
CA THR A 244 -3.70 -22.37 -4.52
C THR A 244 -3.79 -20.85 -4.39
N GLY A 245 -3.82 -20.28 -3.18
CA GLY A 245 -4.03 -18.87 -2.93
C GLY A 245 -5.44 -18.35 -3.25
N ARG A 246 -6.36 -19.25 -3.68
CA ARG A 246 -7.76 -18.87 -3.89
C ARG A 246 -8.42 -18.54 -2.57
N ILE A 247 -9.34 -17.57 -2.60
CA ILE A 247 -10.14 -17.21 -1.43
C ILE A 247 -11.57 -17.72 -1.58
N LYS A 248 -12.18 -18.11 -0.45
CA LYS A 248 -13.58 -18.53 -0.39
C LYS A 248 -14.27 -17.80 0.78
N PRO A 249 -15.51 -17.31 0.61
CA PRO A 249 -16.28 -16.74 1.69
C PRO A 249 -16.33 -17.66 2.91
N ALA A 250 -16.23 -17.09 4.10
CA ALA A 250 -16.27 -17.81 5.39
C ALA A 250 -17.53 -17.47 6.20
N GLY A 251 -18.63 -17.26 5.53
CA GLY A 251 -19.91 -16.86 6.09
C GLY A 251 -20.41 -15.55 5.50
N GLU A 252 -21.52 -15.05 6.03
CA GLU A 252 -22.09 -13.77 5.62
C GLU A 252 -21.21 -12.59 6.11
N PRO A 253 -21.08 -11.52 5.32
CA PRO A 253 -20.35 -10.33 5.75
C PRO A 253 -20.97 -9.70 7.01
N VAL A 254 -20.12 -9.26 7.93
CA VAL A 254 -20.53 -8.61 9.18
C VAL A 254 -20.82 -7.13 8.93
N ALA A 255 -22.01 -6.67 9.29
CA ALA A 255 -22.38 -5.26 9.17
C ALA A 255 -21.50 -4.39 10.07
N MET A 256 -20.89 -3.35 9.48
CA MET A 256 -20.02 -2.40 10.18
C MET A 256 -20.08 -1.02 9.51
N PRO A 257 -20.42 0.04 10.24
CA PRO A 257 -20.50 1.38 9.66
C PRO A 257 -19.12 1.85 9.12
N SER A 258 -19.05 2.10 7.80
CA SER A 258 -17.89 2.72 7.11
C SER A 258 -16.51 2.17 7.52
N PRO A 259 -16.27 0.85 7.45
CA PRO A 259 -14.98 0.28 7.81
C PRO A 259 -13.92 0.71 6.80
N SER A 260 -12.92 1.48 7.22
CA SER A 260 -11.86 2.02 6.33
C SER A 260 -10.51 1.35 6.51
N CYS A 261 -10.27 0.74 7.68
CA CYS A 261 -9.02 0.06 8.00
C CYS A 261 -9.28 -1.09 8.98
N ILE A 262 -8.61 -2.20 8.77
CA ILE A 262 -8.58 -3.36 9.68
C ILE A 262 -7.14 -3.54 10.15
N MET A 263 -6.92 -3.52 11.47
CA MET A 263 -5.66 -3.86 12.09
C MET A 263 -5.86 -5.10 12.96
N LEU A 264 -5.09 -6.15 12.71
CA LEU A 264 -5.07 -7.34 13.57
C LEU A 264 -3.99 -7.14 14.63
N VAL A 265 -4.33 -7.39 15.87
CA VAL A 265 -3.43 -7.37 17.03
C VAL A 265 -3.40 -8.79 17.57
N GLU A 266 -2.22 -9.38 17.65
CA GLU A 266 -1.98 -10.74 18.14
C GLU A 266 -1.19 -10.70 19.44
#